data_41263969d965ef384d90ff8504a7eeb3
#
_entry.id   41263969d965ef384d90ff8504a7eeb3
#
_cell.length_a   1.000
_cell.length_b   1.000
_cell.length_c   1.000
_cell.angle_alpha   90.00
_cell.angle_beta   90.00
_cell.angle_gamma   90.00
#
_symmetry.space_group_name_H-M   'P 1'
#
loop_
_entity.id
_entity.type
_entity.pdbx_description
1 polymer ?
#
loop_
_entity_poly.entity_id
_entity_poly.type
_entity_poly.pdbx_seq_one_letter_code
_entity_poly.pdbx_strand_id
1 'polypeptide(L)'
;KSIHDLDPFHTLLDLNRAGVPLLEIVSEPDFRSGEEAYLYLQEIRKLVRYLDISDGNMEEGSLRCDVNISIRPVGREAFGTKVEVKNLNSFRNVQRAIDFEFDRQCAVLNAGGSLSQETRTFDAAKGSTTAMRSKEDANDYRYFIEPDLAPVRVTEALKAEIAEAMPPLPQALVKRYQEELGLSRYDAQLLTESKETALYYEALLSTGCPAKSGANWLMGPVQAWLNERALDWTQWTLPAQALAKLIALVEDRTVSFSAAAQQLFPLLVAQPDADPRTLAEAQGLVQESDESALMAHVEAALAAFPDKVAEYQAGKKGLMGLFMGEVMKRSRGAADPKVATKLIQQRLGS
;
A
#
# COMPACT_ATOMS: atom_id res chain seq x y z
N LYS A 1 26.90 17.85 -10.19
CA LYS A 1 27.61 16.64 -10.68
C LYS A 1 28.67 17.09 -11.66
N SER A 2 29.88 16.52 -11.57
CA SER A 2 30.93 16.74 -12.59
C SER A 2 30.85 15.62 -13.64
N ILE A 3 30.91 16.00 -14.90
CA ILE A 3 30.83 15.10 -16.07
C ILE A 3 32.12 15.27 -16.85
N HIS A 4 32.89 14.17 -16.98
CA HIS A 4 34.25 14.21 -17.54
C HIS A 4 34.37 13.48 -18.87
N ASP A 5 33.33 12.78 -19.29
CA ASP A 5 33.32 11.82 -20.40
C ASP A 5 32.69 12.37 -21.69
N LEU A 6 32.08 13.56 -21.63
CA LEU A 6 31.46 14.19 -22.81
C LEU A 6 32.40 15.13 -23.58
N ASP A 7 33.41 15.67 -22.92
CA ASP A 7 34.40 16.57 -23.53
C ASP A 7 35.79 16.25 -22.98
N PRO A 8 36.78 15.95 -23.82
CA PRO A 8 38.12 15.60 -23.36
C PRO A 8 38.92 16.78 -22.78
N PHE A 9 38.50 18.01 -23.06
CA PHE A 9 39.21 19.23 -22.65
C PHE A 9 38.51 20.01 -21.54
N HIS A 10 37.22 19.72 -21.28
CA HIS A 10 36.41 20.48 -20.31
C HIS A 10 35.65 19.55 -19.38
N THR A 11 35.63 19.91 -18.09
CA THR A 11 34.71 19.31 -17.13
C THR A 11 33.40 20.08 -17.14
N LEU A 12 32.31 19.40 -17.51
CA LEU A 12 30.98 19.97 -17.45
C LEU A 12 30.45 19.88 -16.01
N LEU A 13 29.75 20.93 -15.55
CA LEU A 13 29.14 20.97 -14.23
C LEU A 13 27.61 20.95 -14.37
N ASP A 14 27.00 19.95 -13.78
CA ASP A 14 25.56 19.88 -13.60
C ASP A 14 25.21 20.36 -12.18
N LEU A 15 24.54 21.51 -12.09
CA LEU A 15 24.16 22.17 -10.84
C LEU A 15 22.69 21.92 -10.46
N ASN A 16 21.95 21.07 -11.18
CA ASN A 16 20.52 20.80 -10.92
C ASN A 16 20.22 20.37 -9.48
N ARG A 17 21.19 19.79 -8.80
CA ARG A 17 21.07 19.37 -7.38
C ARG A 17 21.91 20.21 -6.43
N ALA A 18 22.42 21.36 -6.88
CA ALA A 18 23.14 22.27 -5.98
C ALA A 18 22.17 22.87 -4.94
N GLY A 19 22.59 22.93 -3.70
CA GLY A 19 21.79 23.46 -2.62
C GLY A 19 20.63 22.57 -2.12
N VAL A 20 20.45 21.37 -2.68
CA VAL A 20 19.48 20.40 -2.16
C VAL A 20 20.01 19.82 -0.84
N PRO A 21 19.27 19.94 0.27
CA PRO A 21 19.71 19.41 1.56
C PRO A 21 19.78 17.89 1.51
N LEU A 22 20.75 17.31 2.20
CA LEU A 22 20.93 15.87 2.39
C LEU A 22 20.70 15.54 3.86
N LEU A 23 19.79 14.59 4.11
CA LEU A 23 19.65 13.96 5.41
C LEU A 23 20.33 12.60 5.38
N GLU A 24 21.26 12.35 6.27
CA GLU A 24 21.88 11.04 6.47
C GLU A 24 21.23 10.35 7.68
N ILE A 25 20.72 9.15 7.46
CA ILE A 25 20.11 8.29 8.48
C ILE A 25 21.06 7.12 8.71
N VAL A 26 21.67 7.06 9.87
CA VAL A 26 22.59 5.97 10.26
C VAL A 26 21.88 5.09 11.27
N SER A 27 21.74 3.78 10.96
CA SER A 27 21.21 2.81 11.90
C SER A 27 22.25 2.34 12.88
N GLU A 28 21.83 1.96 14.08
CA GLU A 28 22.65 1.13 14.94
C GLU A 28 22.90 -0.26 14.30
N PRO A 29 23.97 -0.99 14.70
CA PRO A 29 24.31 -2.28 14.09
C PRO A 29 23.39 -3.42 14.61
N ASP A 30 22.09 -3.24 14.51
CA ASP A 30 21.07 -4.13 15.08
C ASP A 30 20.53 -5.16 14.08
N PHE A 31 20.76 -4.95 12.78
CA PHE A 31 20.30 -5.87 11.73
C PHE A 31 21.06 -7.19 11.76
N ARG A 32 20.33 -8.28 11.49
CA ARG A 32 20.89 -9.66 11.50
C ARG A 32 20.66 -10.40 10.18
N SER A 33 19.93 -9.79 9.24
CA SER A 33 19.67 -10.39 7.92
C SER A 33 19.49 -9.32 6.83
N GLY A 34 19.63 -9.73 5.57
CA GLY A 34 19.30 -8.89 4.43
C GLY A 34 17.80 -8.56 4.36
N GLU A 35 16.94 -9.45 4.83
CA GLU A 35 15.49 -9.23 4.91
C GLU A 35 15.14 -8.09 5.87
N GLU A 36 15.73 -8.06 7.06
CA GLU A 36 15.52 -6.97 8.02
C GLU A 36 15.93 -5.62 7.43
N ALA A 37 17.06 -5.55 6.73
CA ALA A 37 17.50 -4.34 6.06
C ALA A 37 16.54 -3.92 4.92
N TYR A 38 16.01 -4.87 4.17
CA TYR A 38 15.00 -4.62 3.14
C TYR A 38 13.72 -4.02 3.74
N LEU A 39 13.18 -4.62 4.79
CA LEU A 39 11.98 -4.15 5.49
C LEU A 39 12.19 -2.75 6.12
N TYR A 40 13.35 -2.53 6.72
CA TYR A 40 13.72 -1.22 7.26
C TYR A 40 13.72 -0.13 6.18
N LEU A 41 14.30 -0.40 5.02
CA LEU A 41 14.31 0.56 3.91
C LEU A 41 12.90 0.87 3.37
N GLN A 42 12.01 -0.13 3.36
CA GLN A 42 10.60 0.09 3.02
C GLN A 42 9.93 1.04 4.02
N GLU A 43 10.16 0.83 5.32
CA GLU A 43 9.59 1.70 6.36
C GLU A 43 10.18 3.13 6.28
N ILE A 44 11.49 3.28 6.04
CA ILE A 44 12.11 4.60 5.84
C ILE A 44 11.51 5.31 4.62
N ARG A 45 11.37 4.60 3.48
CA ARG A 45 10.74 5.18 2.29
C ARG A 45 9.31 5.63 2.56
N LYS A 46 8.52 4.80 3.24
CA LYS A 46 7.16 5.15 3.65
C LYS A 46 7.15 6.40 4.51
N LEU A 47 8.02 6.45 5.52
CA LEU A 47 8.12 7.56 6.45
C LEU A 47 8.47 8.88 5.75
N VAL A 48 9.50 8.90 4.90
CA VAL A 48 9.92 10.14 4.22
C VAL A 48 8.84 10.66 3.24
N ARG A 49 8.05 9.77 2.66
CA ARG A 49 6.89 10.14 1.84
C ARG A 49 5.73 10.69 2.68
N TYR A 50 5.43 10.08 3.82
CA TYR A 50 4.40 10.59 4.73
C TYR A 50 4.73 11.99 5.25
N LEU A 51 6.01 12.28 5.46
CA LEU A 51 6.49 13.57 5.93
C LEU A 51 6.75 14.58 4.80
N ASP A 52 6.50 14.22 3.54
CA ASP A 52 6.80 15.04 2.35
C ASP A 52 8.27 15.51 2.26
N ILE A 53 9.19 14.72 2.83
CA ILE A 53 10.64 15.03 2.82
C ILE A 53 11.26 14.59 1.50
N SER A 54 10.87 13.41 0.98
CA SER A 54 11.42 12.81 -0.24
C SER A 54 10.42 11.83 -0.85
N ASP A 55 10.51 11.62 -2.15
CA ASP A 55 9.80 10.54 -2.85
C ASP A 55 10.38 9.14 -2.57
N GLY A 56 11.60 9.09 -2.01
CA GLY A 56 12.30 7.86 -1.66
C GLY A 56 12.67 7.00 -2.86
N ASN A 57 12.88 7.59 -4.04
CA ASN A 57 13.23 6.87 -5.26
C ASN A 57 14.74 6.62 -5.33
N MET A 58 15.15 5.34 -5.27
CA MET A 58 16.56 4.96 -5.37
C MET A 58 17.08 5.06 -6.80
N GLU A 59 16.26 4.82 -7.80
CA GLU A 59 16.69 4.85 -9.22
C GLU A 59 17.00 6.28 -9.67
N GLU A 60 16.26 7.26 -9.17
CA GLU A 60 16.50 8.68 -9.42
C GLU A 60 17.52 9.28 -8.43
N GLY A 61 17.91 8.53 -7.42
CA GLY A 61 18.90 8.92 -6.43
C GLY A 61 18.37 9.89 -5.36
N SER A 62 17.05 9.98 -5.17
CA SER A 62 16.42 10.70 -4.06
C SER A 62 16.61 9.98 -2.72
N LEU A 63 16.77 8.66 -2.76
CA LEU A 63 17.21 7.82 -1.66
C LEU A 63 18.45 7.05 -2.08
N ARG A 64 19.45 6.98 -1.20
CA ARG A 64 20.64 6.15 -1.39
C ARG A 64 20.87 5.30 -0.16
N CYS A 65 21.48 4.15 -0.35
CA CYS A 65 21.80 3.26 0.74
C CYS A 65 23.21 2.69 0.52
N ASP A 66 24.06 2.85 1.52
CA ASP A 66 25.32 2.14 1.64
C ASP A 66 25.19 1.12 2.78
N VAL A 67 25.74 -0.08 2.61
CA VAL A 67 25.68 -1.15 3.59
C VAL A 67 27.03 -1.33 4.24
N ASN A 68 27.08 -1.33 5.57
CA ASN A 68 28.23 -1.76 6.35
C ASN A 68 27.92 -3.13 6.95
N ILE A 69 28.67 -4.15 6.55
CA ILE A 69 28.47 -5.52 7.03
C ILE A 69 29.75 -6.08 7.66
N SER A 70 29.59 -6.76 8.79
CA SER A 70 30.62 -7.58 9.42
C SER A 70 30.01 -8.85 9.97
N ILE A 71 30.78 -9.93 10.02
CA ILE A 71 30.35 -11.18 10.62
C ILE A 71 31.19 -11.49 11.86
N ARG A 72 30.58 -12.23 12.79
CA ARG A 72 31.25 -12.71 14.01
C ARG A 72 30.71 -14.09 14.40
N PRO A 73 31.49 -14.93 15.06
CA PRO A 73 31.00 -16.19 15.64
C PRO A 73 29.86 -15.93 16.63
N VAL A 74 28.91 -16.85 16.70
CA VAL A 74 27.82 -16.80 17.69
C VAL A 74 28.39 -16.76 19.10
N GLY A 75 27.87 -15.86 19.94
CA GLY A 75 28.33 -15.66 21.32
C GLY A 75 29.49 -14.68 21.48
N ARG A 76 30.11 -14.22 20.41
CA ARG A 76 31.13 -13.18 20.49
C ARG A 76 30.47 -11.81 20.49
N GLU A 77 30.81 -10.93 21.45
CA GLU A 77 30.25 -9.58 21.54
C GLU A 77 30.92 -8.61 20.55
N ALA A 78 32.25 -8.68 20.40
CA ALA A 78 32.98 -7.78 19.50
C ALA A 78 32.64 -8.03 18.04
N PHE A 79 32.38 -6.96 17.29
CA PHE A 79 32.13 -7.01 15.85
C PHE A 79 33.36 -7.51 15.09
N GLY A 80 33.11 -8.09 13.93
CA GLY A 80 34.15 -8.46 12.97
C GLY A 80 34.61 -7.27 12.13
N THR A 81 35.47 -7.55 11.16
CA THR A 81 35.98 -6.56 10.22
C THR A 81 34.84 -6.02 9.33
N LYS A 82 34.68 -4.72 9.32
CA LYS A 82 33.64 -4.04 8.55
C LYS A 82 33.99 -3.98 7.06
N VAL A 83 33.05 -4.35 6.21
CA VAL A 83 33.10 -4.17 4.76
C VAL A 83 31.96 -3.26 4.36
N GLU A 84 32.25 -2.20 3.63
CA GLU A 84 31.27 -1.29 3.06
C GLU A 84 30.87 -1.73 1.66
N VAL A 85 29.56 -1.79 1.35
CA VAL A 85 29.06 -2.11 0.00
C VAL A 85 28.31 -0.91 -0.54
N LYS A 86 28.73 -0.47 -1.72
CA LYS A 86 28.15 0.68 -2.46
C LYS A 86 27.49 0.24 -3.77
N ASN A 87 26.91 1.20 -4.48
CA ASN A 87 26.22 1.01 -5.77
C ASN A 87 24.97 0.14 -5.66
N LEU A 88 24.17 0.41 -4.63
CA LEU A 88 22.91 -0.27 -4.35
C LEU A 88 21.75 0.61 -4.82
N ASN A 89 21.11 0.23 -5.92
CA ASN A 89 20.10 1.04 -6.61
C ASN A 89 18.66 0.52 -6.42
N SER A 90 18.46 -0.49 -5.58
CA SER A 90 17.13 -0.95 -5.17
C SER A 90 17.20 -1.66 -3.82
N PHE A 91 16.10 -1.70 -3.08
CA PHE A 91 16.01 -2.41 -1.79
C PHE A 91 16.33 -3.90 -1.93
N ARG A 92 15.91 -4.50 -3.05
CA ARG A 92 16.23 -5.90 -3.35
C ARG A 92 17.72 -6.12 -3.56
N ASN A 93 18.41 -5.18 -4.18
CA ASN A 93 19.86 -5.26 -4.33
C ASN A 93 20.60 -5.06 -3.01
N VAL A 94 20.06 -4.26 -2.08
CA VAL A 94 20.58 -4.17 -0.71
C VAL A 94 20.51 -5.53 -0.03
N GLN A 95 19.35 -6.19 -0.04
CA GLN A 95 19.19 -7.54 0.52
C GLN A 95 20.19 -8.54 -0.12
N ARG A 96 20.21 -8.61 -1.44
CA ARG A 96 21.10 -9.52 -2.19
C ARG A 96 22.59 -9.27 -1.89
N ALA A 97 22.99 -8.03 -1.74
CA ALA A 97 24.34 -7.66 -1.43
C ALA A 97 24.76 -8.10 -0.02
N ILE A 98 23.85 -7.96 0.96
CA ILE A 98 24.06 -8.42 2.33
C ILE A 98 24.19 -9.94 2.36
N ASP A 99 23.28 -10.65 1.72
CA ASP A 99 23.29 -12.13 1.68
C ASP A 99 24.57 -12.64 1.02
N PHE A 100 24.96 -12.06 -0.13
CA PHE A 100 26.21 -12.42 -0.81
C PHE A 100 27.45 -12.13 0.05
N GLU A 101 27.54 -10.96 0.69
CA GLU A 101 28.67 -10.60 1.54
C GLU A 101 28.77 -11.47 2.78
N PHE A 102 27.63 -11.83 3.36
CA PHE A 102 27.59 -12.78 4.47
C PHE A 102 28.25 -14.11 4.07
N ASP A 103 27.80 -14.68 2.95
CA ASP A 103 28.33 -15.96 2.45
C ASP A 103 29.83 -15.86 2.08
N ARG A 104 30.24 -14.78 1.40
CA ARG A 104 31.64 -14.54 1.04
C ARG A 104 32.53 -14.44 2.27
N GLN A 105 32.12 -13.63 3.26
CA GLN A 105 32.91 -13.45 4.49
C GLN A 105 32.99 -14.75 5.28
N CYS A 106 31.93 -15.52 5.37
CA CYS A 106 31.92 -16.85 5.98
C CYS A 106 32.88 -17.79 5.26
N ALA A 107 32.87 -17.83 3.93
CA ALA A 107 33.76 -18.69 3.14
C ALA A 107 35.22 -18.34 3.37
N VAL A 108 35.61 -17.05 3.37
CA VAL A 108 36.99 -16.59 3.63
C VAL A 108 37.46 -17.00 5.03
N LEU A 109 36.67 -16.75 6.06
CA LEU A 109 37.07 -17.08 7.45
C LEU A 109 37.10 -18.58 7.69
N ASN A 110 36.18 -19.36 7.15
CA ASN A 110 36.15 -20.81 7.27
C ASN A 110 37.36 -21.48 6.54
N ALA A 111 37.88 -20.85 5.50
CA ALA A 111 39.12 -21.27 4.81
C ALA A 111 40.40 -20.85 5.57
N GLY A 112 40.30 -20.24 6.75
CA GLY A 112 41.45 -19.75 7.53
C GLY A 112 42.03 -18.42 7.01
N GLY A 113 41.32 -17.73 6.10
CA GLY A 113 41.71 -16.42 5.61
C GLY A 113 41.40 -15.30 6.59
N SER A 114 41.71 -14.06 6.21
CA SER A 114 41.39 -12.85 6.96
C SER A 114 40.63 -11.87 6.09
N LEU A 115 39.76 -11.09 6.72
CA LEU A 115 39.02 -9.98 6.10
C LEU A 115 39.77 -8.68 6.34
N SER A 116 39.87 -7.86 5.31
CA SER A 116 40.37 -6.48 5.42
C SER A 116 39.16 -5.50 5.40
N GLN A 117 39.36 -4.37 6.04
CA GLN A 117 38.41 -3.27 5.92
C GLN A 117 38.51 -2.68 4.52
N GLU A 118 37.46 -2.84 3.72
CA GLU A 118 37.45 -2.42 2.31
C GLU A 118 36.07 -1.89 1.91
N THR A 119 36.07 -1.12 0.83
CA THR A 119 34.82 -0.74 0.13
C THR A 119 34.67 -1.60 -1.12
N ARG A 120 33.49 -2.15 -1.31
CA ARG A 120 33.11 -3.00 -2.44
C ARG A 120 31.97 -2.39 -3.23
N THR A 121 31.88 -2.69 -4.51
CA THR A 121 30.72 -2.33 -5.35
C THR A 121 29.90 -3.57 -5.63
N PHE A 122 28.58 -3.43 -5.62
CA PHE A 122 27.64 -4.50 -5.99
C PHE A 122 27.35 -4.47 -7.48
N ASP A 123 27.51 -5.63 -8.14
CA ASP A 123 27.09 -5.87 -9.52
C ASP A 123 25.74 -6.58 -9.51
N ALA A 124 24.68 -5.85 -9.85
CA ALA A 124 23.30 -6.37 -9.80
C ALA A 124 23.06 -7.49 -10.82
N ALA A 125 23.78 -7.48 -11.97
CA ALA A 125 23.62 -8.50 -13.00
C ALA A 125 24.25 -9.83 -12.56
N LYS A 126 25.44 -9.78 -11.94
CA LYS A 126 26.14 -10.95 -11.43
C LYS A 126 25.65 -11.38 -10.04
N GLY A 127 24.99 -10.47 -9.30
CA GLY A 127 24.60 -10.71 -7.92
C GLY A 127 25.79 -10.86 -6.96
N SER A 128 26.89 -10.18 -7.22
CA SER A 128 28.15 -10.33 -6.48
C SER A 128 28.79 -8.97 -6.19
N THR A 129 29.70 -8.94 -5.22
CA THR A 129 30.47 -7.75 -4.91
C THR A 129 31.91 -7.88 -5.42
N THR A 130 32.52 -6.77 -5.80
CA THR A 130 33.95 -6.68 -6.17
C THR A 130 34.60 -5.55 -5.39
N ALA A 131 35.87 -5.76 -4.98
CA ALA A 131 36.61 -4.72 -4.29
C ALA A 131 36.75 -3.48 -5.18
N MET A 132 36.51 -2.32 -4.63
CA MET A 132 36.83 -1.07 -5.29
C MET A 132 38.30 -0.79 -5.13
N ARG A 133 38.92 -0.10 -6.13
CA ARG A 133 40.31 0.36 -5.99
C ARG A 133 40.42 1.20 -4.72
N SER A 134 41.24 0.78 -3.77
CA SER A 134 41.54 1.60 -2.61
C SER A 134 42.18 2.90 -3.12
N LYS A 135 41.48 4.01 -2.97
CA LYS A 135 42.19 5.28 -2.96
C LYS A 135 42.87 5.30 -1.58
N GLU A 136 44.16 4.99 -1.56
CA GLU A 136 44.97 5.32 -0.42
C GLU A 136 44.83 6.82 -0.19
N ASP A 137 44.41 7.19 1.03
CA ASP A 137 44.45 8.51 1.59
C ASP A 137 43.58 9.59 0.94
N ALA A 138 42.34 9.72 1.43
CA ALA A 138 41.74 11.03 1.52
C ALA A 138 40.71 11.07 2.64
N ASN A 139 41.15 10.93 3.86
CA ASN A 139 40.36 11.33 5.03
C ASN A 139 40.51 12.84 5.30
N ASP A 140 40.50 13.64 4.27
CA ASP A 140 40.36 15.09 4.44
C ASP A 140 38.86 15.41 4.51
N TYR A 141 38.25 15.01 5.61
CA TYR A 141 36.94 15.52 5.99
C TYR A 141 37.19 16.97 6.43
N ARG A 142 36.74 17.93 5.62
CA ARG A 142 36.79 19.36 5.91
C ARG A 142 35.85 19.68 7.06
N TYR A 143 36.23 19.39 8.28
CA TYR A 143 35.48 19.72 9.50
C TYR A 143 35.66 21.20 9.87
N PHE A 144 35.20 22.08 9.01
CA PHE A 144 35.13 23.51 9.35
C PHE A 144 33.73 24.02 9.02
N ILE A 145 33.32 25.05 9.74
CA ILE A 145 32.02 25.70 9.51
C ILE A 145 32.05 26.34 8.13
N GLU A 146 31.05 25.99 7.30
CA GLU A 146 30.86 26.58 5.97
C GLU A 146 30.58 28.09 6.15
N PRO A 147 31.43 28.98 5.64
CA PRO A 147 31.33 30.43 5.93
C PRO A 147 30.05 31.04 5.30
N ASP A 148 29.50 30.45 4.25
CA ASP A 148 28.31 30.93 3.56
C ASP A 148 27.00 30.46 4.19
N LEU A 149 27.05 29.59 5.20
CA LEU A 149 25.87 29.06 5.87
C LEU A 149 25.76 29.61 7.30
N ALA A 150 24.62 30.22 7.60
CA ALA A 150 24.31 30.65 8.96
C ALA A 150 24.06 29.42 9.86
N PRO A 151 24.50 29.46 11.14
CA PRO A 151 24.21 28.38 12.08
C PRO A 151 22.71 28.15 12.26
N VAL A 152 22.24 26.92 12.06
CA VAL A 152 20.86 26.51 12.34
C VAL A 152 20.74 26.16 13.82
N ARG A 153 19.85 26.85 14.55
CA ARG A 153 19.55 26.55 15.95
C ARG A 153 18.21 25.83 16.05
N VAL A 154 18.26 24.56 16.43
CA VAL A 154 17.07 23.78 16.73
C VAL A 154 16.63 24.10 18.15
N THR A 155 15.61 24.96 18.28
CA THR A 155 15.03 25.35 19.58
C THR A 155 13.88 24.42 19.96
N GLU A 156 13.53 24.35 21.25
CA GLU A 156 12.36 23.59 21.71
C GLU A 156 11.04 24.13 21.11
N ALA A 157 10.97 25.46 20.87
CA ALA A 157 9.82 26.05 20.19
C ALA A 157 9.67 25.53 18.75
N LEU A 158 10.76 25.47 17.99
CA LEU A 158 10.74 24.90 16.63
C LEU A 158 10.35 23.42 16.63
N LYS A 159 10.85 22.65 17.60
CA LYS A 159 10.45 21.23 17.72
C LYS A 159 8.96 21.09 18.03
N ALA A 160 8.42 21.93 18.92
CA ALA A 160 7.01 21.91 19.26
C ALA A 160 6.13 22.29 18.06
N GLU A 161 6.49 23.31 17.29
CA GLU A 161 5.82 23.72 16.08
C GLU A 161 5.79 22.59 15.03
N ILE A 162 6.94 21.94 14.79
CA ILE A 162 7.04 20.81 13.86
C ILE A 162 6.20 19.62 14.37
N ALA A 163 6.24 19.33 15.66
CA ALA A 163 5.49 18.23 16.24
C ALA A 163 3.97 18.43 16.11
N GLU A 164 3.49 19.68 16.26
CA GLU A 164 2.08 20.03 16.08
C GLU A 164 1.64 19.90 14.60
N ALA A 165 2.52 20.28 13.68
CA ALA A 165 2.26 20.20 12.24
C ALA A 165 2.45 18.77 11.65
N MET A 166 3.04 17.85 12.42
CA MET A 166 3.37 16.51 11.93
C MET A 166 2.11 15.67 11.69
N PRO A 167 1.94 15.07 10.51
CA PRO A 167 0.82 14.19 10.26
C PRO A 167 0.91 12.92 11.11
N PRO A 168 -0.21 12.23 11.36
CA PRO A 168 -0.18 10.91 11.98
C PRO A 168 0.72 9.95 11.20
N LEU A 169 1.68 9.34 11.88
CA LEU A 169 2.63 8.41 11.25
C LEU A 169 1.98 7.06 10.94
N PRO A 170 2.46 6.32 9.93
CA PRO A 170 1.86 5.05 9.50
C PRO A 170 1.65 4.05 10.64
N GLN A 171 2.64 3.88 11.50
CA GLN A 171 2.56 2.93 12.63
C GLN A 171 1.49 3.32 13.66
N ALA A 172 1.34 4.62 13.94
CA ALA A 172 0.30 5.12 14.83
C ALA A 172 -1.10 4.90 14.22
N LEU A 173 -1.24 5.11 12.90
CA LEU A 173 -2.48 4.82 12.18
C LEU A 173 -2.81 3.33 12.17
N VAL A 174 -1.84 2.45 11.89
CA VAL A 174 -2.04 1.00 11.96
C VAL A 174 -2.56 0.58 13.33
N LYS A 175 -1.90 1.07 14.40
CA LYS A 175 -2.33 0.77 15.77
C LYS A 175 -3.75 1.25 16.03
N ARG A 176 -4.07 2.50 15.67
CA ARG A 176 -5.41 3.07 15.85
C ARG A 176 -6.47 2.31 15.06
N TYR A 177 -6.20 1.94 13.81
CA TYR A 177 -7.16 1.19 13.00
C TYR A 177 -7.45 -0.21 13.56
N GLN A 178 -6.46 -0.84 14.18
CA GLN A 178 -6.67 -2.10 14.85
C GLN A 178 -7.43 -1.95 16.19
N GLU A 179 -6.99 -1.05 17.05
CA GLU A 179 -7.47 -0.94 18.44
C GLU A 179 -8.82 -0.21 18.54
N GLU A 180 -9.03 0.86 17.75
CA GLU A 180 -10.23 1.68 17.82
C GLU A 180 -11.28 1.31 16.76
N LEU A 181 -10.85 0.94 15.54
CA LEU A 181 -11.76 0.65 14.44
C LEU A 181 -11.99 -0.85 14.23
N GLY A 182 -11.29 -1.72 14.96
CA GLY A 182 -11.45 -3.17 14.89
C GLY A 182 -11.03 -3.79 13.55
N LEU A 183 -10.16 -3.13 12.77
CA LEU A 183 -9.66 -3.68 11.51
C LEU A 183 -8.61 -4.77 11.77
N SER A 184 -8.46 -5.70 10.83
CA SER A 184 -7.35 -6.64 10.86
C SER A 184 -6.01 -5.90 10.68
N ARG A 185 -4.92 -6.50 11.17
CA ARG A 185 -3.57 -5.94 10.95
C ARG A 185 -3.27 -5.77 9.46
N TYR A 186 -3.69 -6.73 8.65
CA TYR A 186 -3.52 -6.69 7.20
C TYR A 186 -4.24 -5.48 6.58
N ASP A 187 -5.53 -5.31 6.88
CA ASP A 187 -6.33 -4.18 6.37
C ASP A 187 -5.72 -2.84 6.81
N ALA A 188 -5.35 -2.73 8.09
CA ALA A 188 -4.75 -1.51 8.64
C ALA A 188 -3.41 -1.17 7.96
N GLN A 189 -2.55 -2.17 7.71
CA GLN A 189 -1.29 -1.97 6.99
C GLN A 189 -1.52 -1.54 5.54
N LEU A 190 -2.48 -2.16 4.84
CA LEU A 190 -2.77 -1.82 3.45
C LEU A 190 -3.33 -0.41 3.29
N LEU A 191 -4.23 0.01 4.19
CA LEU A 191 -4.79 1.37 4.20
C LEU A 191 -3.78 2.45 4.57
N THR A 192 -2.67 2.08 5.20
CA THR A 192 -1.59 3.01 5.58
C THR A 192 -0.34 2.85 4.70
N GLU A 193 -0.44 2.13 3.58
CA GLU A 193 0.71 1.94 2.68
C GLU A 193 1.14 3.24 2.01
N SER A 194 0.19 4.09 1.61
CA SER A 194 0.46 5.44 1.16
C SER A 194 -0.25 6.49 2.01
N LYS A 195 0.34 7.69 2.07
CA LYS A 195 -0.25 8.85 2.76
C LYS A 195 -1.62 9.20 2.18
N GLU A 196 -1.73 9.18 0.87
CA GLU A 196 -2.94 9.54 0.13
C GLU A 196 -4.09 8.59 0.47
N THR A 197 -3.83 7.28 0.50
CA THR A 197 -4.82 6.27 0.90
C THR A 197 -5.28 6.51 2.34
N ALA A 198 -4.34 6.74 3.26
CA ALA A 198 -4.67 6.98 4.66
C ALA A 198 -5.50 8.25 4.84
N LEU A 199 -5.10 9.36 4.20
CA LEU A 199 -5.84 10.62 4.26
C LEU A 199 -7.25 10.50 3.68
N TYR A 200 -7.39 9.78 2.57
CA TYR A 200 -8.71 9.55 1.99
C TYR A 200 -9.58 8.67 2.90
N TYR A 201 -8.99 7.64 3.52
CA TYR A 201 -9.72 6.81 4.48
C TYR A 201 -10.16 7.61 5.71
N GLU A 202 -9.30 8.48 6.25
CA GLU A 202 -9.67 9.40 7.33
C GLU A 202 -10.82 10.34 6.93
N ALA A 203 -10.74 10.90 5.72
CA ALA A 203 -11.81 11.72 5.19
C ALA A 203 -13.12 10.95 5.05
N LEU A 204 -13.06 9.68 4.64
CA LEU A 204 -14.22 8.79 4.55
C LEU A 204 -14.81 8.49 5.94
N LEU A 205 -13.99 8.21 6.93
CA LEU A 205 -14.42 8.01 8.32
C LEU A 205 -15.10 9.26 8.90
N SER A 206 -14.60 10.44 8.59
CA SER A 206 -15.14 11.71 9.06
C SER A 206 -16.57 11.98 8.58
N THR A 207 -17.01 11.31 7.51
CA THR A 207 -18.41 11.38 7.02
C THR A 207 -19.38 10.52 7.83
N GLY A 208 -18.91 9.73 8.78
CA GLY A 208 -19.67 8.72 9.50
C GLY A 208 -19.76 7.37 8.80
N CYS A 209 -18.98 7.15 7.74
CA CYS A 209 -18.89 5.85 7.07
C CYS A 209 -18.39 4.76 8.03
N PRO A 210 -19.04 3.57 8.08
CA PRO A 210 -18.57 2.47 8.89
C PRO A 210 -17.16 2.04 8.48
N ALA A 211 -16.26 1.92 9.45
CA ALA A 211 -14.84 1.68 9.21
C ALA A 211 -14.57 0.46 8.32
N LYS A 212 -15.21 -0.67 8.61
CA LYS A 212 -15.03 -1.90 7.83
C LYS A 212 -15.53 -1.78 6.40
N SER A 213 -16.66 -1.12 6.21
CA SER A 213 -17.24 -0.90 4.87
C SER A 213 -16.37 0.03 4.05
N GLY A 214 -15.93 1.15 4.64
CA GLY A 214 -14.96 2.05 4.01
C GLY A 214 -13.67 1.33 3.61
N ALA A 215 -13.10 0.54 4.51
CA ALA A 215 -11.90 -0.27 4.23
C ALA A 215 -12.13 -1.22 3.05
N ASN A 216 -13.23 -1.98 3.05
CA ASN A 216 -13.56 -2.91 1.97
C ASN A 216 -13.70 -2.21 0.61
N TRP A 217 -14.30 -1.03 0.57
CA TRP A 217 -14.45 -0.26 -0.66
C TRP A 217 -13.11 0.24 -1.19
N LEU A 218 -12.24 0.75 -0.32
CA LEU A 218 -10.92 1.24 -0.74
C LEU A 218 -10.01 0.11 -1.22
N MET A 219 -9.95 -0.99 -0.48
CA MET A 219 -9.12 -2.14 -0.83
C MET A 219 -9.68 -2.98 -1.99
N GLY A 220 -10.98 -2.89 -2.27
CA GLY A 220 -11.66 -3.60 -3.34
C GLY A 220 -11.95 -2.71 -4.56
N PRO A 221 -13.17 -2.16 -4.69
CA PRO A 221 -13.59 -1.44 -5.89
C PRO A 221 -12.70 -0.27 -6.30
N VAL A 222 -12.24 0.55 -5.32
CA VAL A 222 -11.39 1.71 -5.62
C VAL A 222 -10.01 1.26 -6.10
N GLN A 223 -9.39 0.31 -5.40
CA GLN A 223 -8.08 -0.20 -5.78
C GLN A 223 -8.13 -0.92 -7.14
N ALA A 224 -9.20 -1.68 -7.42
CA ALA A 224 -9.40 -2.31 -8.73
C ALA A 224 -9.50 -1.27 -9.85
N TRP A 225 -10.26 -0.19 -9.61
CA TRP A 225 -10.40 0.92 -10.56
C TRP A 225 -9.08 1.60 -10.89
N LEU A 226 -8.25 1.87 -9.86
CA LEU A 226 -6.92 2.46 -10.03
C LEU A 226 -6.00 1.52 -10.82
N ASN A 227 -5.95 0.23 -10.43
CA ASN A 227 -5.10 -0.75 -11.08
C ASN A 227 -5.44 -0.94 -12.57
N GLU A 228 -6.73 -1.05 -12.93
CA GLU A 228 -7.18 -1.20 -14.31
C GLU A 228 -6.76 -0.04 -15.22
N ARG A 229 -6.56 1.15 -14.64
CA ARG A 229 -6.23 2.37 -15.37
C ARG A 229 -4.77 2.79 -15.21
N ALA A 230 -3.98 1.98 -14.52
CA ALA A 230 -2.59 2.30 -14.15
C ALA A 230 -2.46 3.66 -13.46
N LEU A 231 -3.44 4.02 -12.62
CA LEU A 231 -3.47 5.23 -11.80
C LEU A 231 -2.98 4.92 -10.40
N ASP A 232 -2.41 5.92 -9.74
CA ASP A 232 -2.10 5.89 -8.32
C ASP A 232 -3.06 6.75 -7.49
N TRP A 233 -2.93 6.69 -6.17
CA TRP A 233 -3.80 7.43 -5.25
C TRP A 233 -3.66 8.95 -5.36
N THR A 234 -2.56 9.48 -5.89
CA THR A 234 -2.41 10.94 -6.11
C THR A 234 -3.31 11.45 -7.23
N GLN A 235 -3.76 10.55 -8.11
CA GLN A 235 -4.64 10.83 -9.23
C GLN A 235 -6.11 10.52 -8.91
N TRP A 236 -6.40 10.07 -7.69
CA TRP A 236 -7.76 9.77 -7.25
C TRP A 236 -8.55 11.05 -6.97
N THR A 237 -9.71 11.23 -7.61
CA THR A 237 -10.46 12.49 -7.60
C THR A 237 -11.86 12.41 -7.01
N LEU A 238 -12.43 11.20 -6.80
CA LEU A 238 -13.78 11.11 -6.24
C LEU A 238 -13.79 11.60 -4.78
N PRO A 239 -14.64 12.60 -4.42
CA PRO A 239 -14.74 13.05 -3.04
C PRO A 239 -15.17 11.94 -2.08
N ALA A 240 -14.58 11.91 -0.89
CA ALA A 240 -14.94 10.92 0.15
C ALA A 240 -16.42 10.96 0.50
N GLN A 241 -17.04 12.14 0.51
CA GLN A 241 -18.47 12.31 0.76
C GLN A 241 -19.34 11.61 -0.31
N ALA A 242 -18.93 11.63 -1.58
CA ALA A 242 -19.66 10.97 -2.65
C ALA A 242 -19.58 9.44 -2.51
N LEU A 243 -18.38 8.92 -2.21
CA LEU A 243 -18.21 7.50 -1.93
C LEU A 243 -18.96 7.06 -0.67
N ALA A 244 -18.96 7.87 0.39
CA ALA A 244 -19.70 7.59 1.61
C ALA A 244 -21.22 7.45 1.36
N LYS A 245 -21.80 8.33 0.54
CA LYS A 245 -23.22 8.22 0.14
C LYS A 245 -23.49 6.92 -0.62
N LEU A 246 -22.60 6.51 -1.53
CA LEU A 246 -22.73 5.24 -2.24
C LEU A 246 -22.64 4.04 -1.28
N ILE A 247 -21.69 4.08 -0.34
CA ILE A 247 -21.56 3.04 0.70
C ILE A 247 -22.83 2.97 1.55
N ALA A 248 -23.40 4.12 1.94
CA ALA A 248 -24.64 4.17 2.73
C ALA A 248 -25.81 3.48 2.03
N LEU A 249 -25.95 3.62 0.70
CA LEU A 249 -26.98 2.92 -0.08
C LEU A 249 -26.81 1.40 -0.05
N VAL A 250 -25.58 0.92 0.12
CA VAL A 250 -25.30 -0.53 0.25
C VAL A 250 -25.59 -1.00 1.67
N GLU A 251 -25.21 -0.21 2.67
CA GLU A 251 -25.44 -0.53 4.09
C GLU A 251 -26.92 -0.57 4.44
N ASP A 252 -27.72 0.36 3.93
CA ASP A 252 -29.16 0.41 4.10
C ASP A 252 -29.94 -0.52 3.16
N ARG A 253 -29.20 -1.27 2.30
CA ARG A 253 -29.74 -2.21 1.32
C ARG A 253 -30.62 -1.58 0.22
N THR A 254 -30.50 -0.31 0.00
CA THR A 254 -31.16 0.34 -1.14
C THR A 254 -30.60 -0.20 -2.45
N VAL A 255 -29.29 -0.55 -2.50
CA VAL A 255 -28.62 -1.13 -3.66
C VAL A 255 -27.74 -2.30 -3.22
N SER A 256 -27.68 -3.37 -4.02
CA SER A 256 -26.76 -4.47 -3.73
C SER A 256 -25.30 -4.03 -3.93
N PHE A 257 -24.36 -4.60 -3.13
CA PHE A 257 -22.93 -4.31 -3.28
C PHE A 257 -22.43 -4.53 -4.72
N SER A 258 -22.88 -5.60 -5.36
CA SER A 258 -22.47 -5.92 -6.74
C SER A 258 -22.93 -4.85 -7.74
N ALA A 259 -24.19 -4.41 -7.66
CA ALA A 259 -24.71 -3.34 -8.52
C ALA A 259 -24.02 -2.00 -8.23
N ALA A 260 -23.81 -1.70 -6.96
CA ALA A 260 -23.10 -0.49 -6.53
C ALA A 260 -21.67 -0.45 -7.05
N ALA A 261 -20.91 -1.54 -6.87
CA ALA A 261 -19.50 -1.60 -7.26
C ALA A 261 -19.30 -1.66 -8.78
N GLN A 262 -20.15 -2.39 -9.51
CA GLN A 262 -19.95 -2.63 -10.95
C GLN A 262 -20.64 -1.61 -11.85
N GLN A 263 -21.72 -0.98 -11.40
CA GLN A 263 -22.52 -0.08 -12.23
C GLN A 263 -22.54 1.35 -11.71
N LEU A 264 -22.86 1.57 -10.41
CA LEU A 264 -22.97 2.93 -9.88
C LEU A 264 -21.62 3.59 -9.62
N PHE A 265 -20.66 2.85 -9.10
CA PHE A 265 -19.33 3.39 -8.78
C PHE A 265 -18.62 3.97 -10.02
N PRO A 266 -18.56 3.30 -11.19
CA PRO A 266 -18.00 3.87 -12.41
C PRO A 266 -18.73 5.14 -12.86
N LEU A 267 -20.05 5.19 -12.75
CA LEU A 267 -20.84 6.37 -13.09
C LEU A 267 -20.55 7.53 -12.13
N LEU A 268 -20.44 7.23 -10.85
CA LEU A 268 -20.13 8.23 -9.83
C LEU A 268 -18.71 8.81 -9.99
N VAL A 269 -17.74 7.99 -10.36
CA VAL A 269 -16.39 8.50 -10.68
C VAL A 269 -16.39 9.40 -11.91
N ALA A 270 -17.23 9.09 -12.91
CA ALA A 270 -17.39 9.93 -14.10
C ALA A 270 -18.18 11.22 -13.81
N GLN A 271 -19.03 11.23 -12.78
CA GLN A 271 -19.91 12.34 -12.37
C GLN A 271 -19.83 12.52 -10.85
N PRO A 272 -18.72 13.08 -10.32
CA PRO A 272 -18.46 13.12 -8.87
C PRO A 272 -19.48 13.92 -8.04
N ASP A 273 -20.16 14.88 -8.68
CA ASP A 273 -21.16 15.73 -8.06
C ASP A 273 -22.58 15.13 -8.11
N ALA A 274 -22.77 14.02 -8.83
CA ALA A 274 -24.06 13.38 -8.93
C ALA A 274 -24.47 12.72 -7.60
N ASP A 275 -25.76 12.75 -7.28
CA ASP A 275 -26.26 12.02 -6.12
C ASP A 275 -26.35 10.51 -6.45
N PRO A 276 -25.68 9.61 -5.68
CA PRO A 276 -25.68 8.18 -5.96
C PRO A 276 -27.07 7.54 -5.95
N ARG A 277 -28.01 8.07 -5.16
CA ARG A 277 -29.38 7.57 -5.12
C ARG A 277 -30.13 7.89 -6.41
N THR A 278 -29.98 9.12 -6.90
CA THR A 278 -30.57 9.53 -8.19
C THR A 278 -30.00 8.69 -9.35
N LEU A 279 -28.69 8.41 -9.33
CA LEU A 279 -28.08 7.51 -10.31
C LEU A 279 -28.64 6.09 -10.22
N ALA A 280 -28.85 5.57 -9.00
CA ALA A 280 -29.40 4.24 -8.78
C ALA A 280 -30.85 4.14 -9.30
N GLU A 281 -31.65 5.15 -9.04
CA GLU A 281 -33.03 5.22 -9.53
C GLU A 281 -33.08 5.30 -11.07
N ALA A 282 -32.26 6.14 -11.67
CA ALA A 282 -32.16 6.28 -13.13
C ALA A 282 -31.73 4.97 -13.83
N GLN A 283 -30.89 4.16 -13.18
CA GLN A 283 -30.41 2.88 -13.69
C GLN A 283 -31.32 1.69 -13.30
N GLY A 284 -32.38 1.92 -12.50
CA GLY A 284 -33.26 0.86 -12.03
C GLY A 284 -32.56 -0.14 -11.11
N LEU A 285 -31.59 0.31 -10.32
CA LEU A 285 -30.75 -0.52 -9.45
C LEU A 285 -31.21 -0.50 -7.97
N VAL A 286 -32.22 0.30 -7.66
CA VAL A 286 -32.82 0.33 -6.33
C VAL A 286 -33.46 -1.04 -6.06
N GLN A 287 -33.08 -1.65 -4.93
CA GLN A 287 -33.64 -2.96 -4.55
C GLN A 287 -35.11 -2.83 -4.20
N GLU A 288 -35.87 -3.73 -4.77
CA GLU A 288 -37.29 -3.89 -4.45
C GLU A 288 -37.41 -4.80 -3.21
N SER A 289 -37.79 -4.20 -2.10
CA SER A 289 -38.01 -4.90 -0.83
C SER A 289 -39.50 -5.12 -0.53
N ASP A 290 -40.40 -4.65 -1.40
CA ASP A 290 -41.83 -4.90 -1.26
C ASP A 290 -42.12 -6.40 -1.45
N GLU A 291 -42.53 -7.06 -0.36
CA GLU A 291 -42.83 -8.49 -0.34
C GLU A 291 -43.89 -8.86 -1.40
N SER A 292 -44.82 -7.95 -1.75
CA SER A 292 -45.87 -8.24 -2.75
C SER A 292 -45.34 -8.25 -4.17
N ALA A 293 -44.45 -7.29 -4.52
CA ALA A 293 -43.80 -7.23 -5.83
C ALA A 293 -42.79 -8.38 -6.00
N LEU A 294 -42.01 -8.64 -4.97
CA LEU A 294 -41.07 -9.79 -4.97
C LEU A 294 -41.78 -11.13 -5.05
N MET A 295 -42.96 -11.28 -4.46
CA MET A 295 -43.74 -12.51 -4.54
C MET A 295 -44.12 -12.83 -5.98
N ALA A 296 -44.47 -11.84 -6.80
CA ALA A 296 -44.73 -12.04 -8.21
C ALA A 296 -43.52 -12.63 -8.98
N HIS A 297 -42.33 -12.10 -8.68
CA HIS A 297 -41.09 -12.65 -9.26
C HIS A 297 -40.77 -14.07 -8.77
N VAL A 298 -41.02 -14.36 -7.49
CA VAL A 298 -40.83 -15.69 -6.90
C VAL A 298 -41.79 -16.69 -7.52
N GLU A 299 -43.07 -16.36 -7.62
CA GLU A 299 -44.09 -17.23 -8.25
C GLU A 299 -43.77 -17.55 -9.73
N ALA A 300 -43.36 -16.49 -10.47
CA ALA A 300 -42.97 -16.70 -11.87
C ALA A 300 -41.66 -17.50 -12.02
N ALA A 301 -40.73 -17.38 -11.07
CA ALA A 301 -39.50 -18.17 -11.05
C ALA A 301 -39.78 -19.65 -10.73
N LEU A 302 -40.62 -19.93 -9.75
CA LEU A 302 -41.02 -21.31 -9.40
C LEU A 302 -41.85 -21.95 -10.50
N ALA A 303 -42.75 -21.21 -11.14
CA ALA A 303 -43.55 -21.69 -12.27
C ALA A 303 -42.72 -22.04 -13.52
N ALA A 304 -41.54 -21.43 -13.68
CA ALA A 304 -40.61 -21.73 -14.78
C ALA A 304 -39.92 -23.10 -14.63
N PHE A 305 -39.90 -23.68 -13.42
CA PHE A 305 -39.17 -24.93 -13.13
C PHE A 305 -40.00 -25.90 -12.26
N PRO A 306 -41.20 -26.32 -12.69
CA PRO A 306 -42.11 -27.15 -11.87
C PRO A 306 -41.47 -28.50 -11.43
N ASP A 307 -40.69 -29.14 -12.31
CA ASP A 307 -39.98 -30.36 -11.97
C ASP A 307 -38.92 -30.16 -10.87
N LYS A 308 -38.23 -29.02 -10.90
CA LYS A 308 -37.21 -28.66 -9.89
C LYS A 308 -37.83 -28.30 -8.56
N VAL A 309 -39.03 -27.74 -8.56
CA VAL A 309 -39.83 -27.52 -7.34
C VAL A 309 -40.13 -28.83 -6.65
N ALA A 310 -40.60 -29.87 -7.42
CA ALA A 310 -40.85 -31.19 -6.89
C ALA A 310 -39.57 -31.84 -6.35
N GLU A 311 -38.45 -31.74 -7.07
CA GLU A 311 -37.15 -32.23 -6.60
C GLU A 311 -36.68 -31.54 -5.30
N TYR A 312 -36.88 -30.23 -5.17
CA TYR A 312 -36.55 -29.48 -3.94
C TYR A 312 -37.40 -29.94 -2.75
N GLN A 313 -38.73 -30.11 -2.97
CA GLN A 313 -39.65 -30.63 -1.95
C GLN A 313 -39.35 -32.09 -1.57
N ALA A 314 -38.80 -32.88 -2.48
CA ALA A 314 -38.29 -34.23 -2.22
C ALA A 314 -36.92 -34.24 -1.50
N GLY A 315 -36.37 -33.09 -1.13
CA GLY A 315 -35.15 -32.98 -0.28
C GLY A 315 -33.91 -32.44 -0.96
N LYS A 316 -33.89 -32.14 -2.25
CA LYS A 316 -32.75 -31.54 -2.96
C LYS A 316 -32.59 -30.03 -2.67
N LYS A 317 -32.27 -29.67 -1.42
CA LYS A 317 -32.18 -28.26 -0.96
C LYS A 317 -31.17 -27.39 -1.75
N GLY A 318 -30.18 -27.99 -2.45
CA GLY A 318 -29.22 -27.26 -3.29
C GLY A 318 -29.82 -26.51 -4.47
N LEU A 319 -31.12 -26.82 -4.86
CA LEU A 319 -31.82 -26.11 -5.93
C LEU A 319 -32.26 -24.68 -5.57
N MET A 320 -32.12 -24.25 -4.31
CA MET A 320 -32.40 -22.90 -3.89
C MET A 320 -31.63 -21.86 -4.73
N GLY A 321 -30.38 -22.15 -5.07
CA GLY A 321 -29.57 -21.28 -5.92
C GLY A 321 -30.13 -21.09 -7.34
N LEU A 322 -30.75 -22.10 -7.90
CA LEU A 322 -31.40 -22.02 -9.20
C LEU A 322 -32.62 -21.09 -9.17
N PHE A 323 -33.49 -21.25 -8.17
CA PHE A 323 -34.69 -20.40 -8.01
C PHE A 323 -34.29 -18.96 -7.75
N MET A 324 -33.29 -18.73 -6.86
CA MET A 324 -32.76 -17.41 -6.60
C MET A 324 -32.17 -16.75 -7.86
N GLY A 325 -31.39 -17.49 -8.65
CA GLY A 325 -30.86 -17.01 -9.92
C GLY A 325 -31.96 -16.56 -10.91
N GLU A 326 -33.06 -17.28 -10.98
CA GLU A 326 -34.18 -16.89 -11.83
C GLU A 326 -34.97 -15.69 -11.29
N VAL A 327 -35.16 -15.59 -9.96
CA VAL A 327 -35.74 -14.37 -9.32
C VAL A 327 -34.86 -13.15 -9.61
N MET A 328 -33.55 -13.25 -9.40
CA MET A 328 -32.59 -12.17 -9.69
C MET A 328 -32.62 -11.75 -11.16
N LYS A 329 -32.72 -12.73 -12.08
CA LYS A 329 -32.82 -12.46 -13.52
C LYS A 329 -34.11 -11.69 -13.86
N ARG A 330 -35.26 -12.11 -13.31
CA ARG A 330 -36.56 -11.48 -13.56
C ARG A 330 -36.69 -10.10 -12.96
N SER A 331 -36.13 -9.90 -11.77
CA SER A 331 -36.07 -8.60 -11.11
C SER A 331 -34.93 -7.69 -11.64
N ARG A 332 -34.17 -8.15 -12.66
CA ARG A 332 -32.96 -7.45 -13.18
C ARG A 332 -31.93 -7.10 -12.10
N GLY A 333 -31.86 -7.95 -11.07
CA GLY A 333 -30.96 -7.74 -9.94
C GLY A 333 -31.52 -6.86 -8.83
N ALA A 334 -32.76 -6.38 -8.95
CA ALA A 334 -33.41 -5.51 -7.96
C ALA A 334 -33.96 -6.26 -6.73
N ALA A 335 -34.18 -7.57 -6.79
CA ALA A 335 -34.70 -8.34 -5.66
C ALA A 335 -33.68 -8.36 -4.48
N ASP A 336 -34.13 -8.06 -3.25
CA ASP A 336 -33.35 -8.33 -2.05
C ASP A 336 -33.18 -9.85 -1.88
N PRO A 337 -31.94 -10.40 -1.93
CA PRO A 337 -31.73 -11.86 -1.88
C PRO A 337 -32.23 -12.49 -0.58
N LYS A 338 -32.20 -11.78 0.55
CA LYS A 338 -32.67 -12.31 1.83
C LYS A 338 -34.19 -12.41 1.88
N VAL A 339 -34.87 -11.36 1.40
CA VAL A 339 -36.34 -11.34 1.32
C VAL A 339 -36.80 -12.39 0.30
N ALA A 340 -36.19 -12.42 -0.88
CA ALA A 340 -36.49 -13.42 -1.90
C ALA A 340 -36.26 -14.86 -1.42
N THR A 341 -35.18 -15.13 -0.69
CA THR A 341 -34.92 -16.44 -0.07
C THR A 341 -36.05 -16.84 0.89
N LYS A 342 -36.45 -15.92 1.76
CA LYS A 342 -37.53 -16.12 2.72
C LYS A 342 -38.85 -16.44 1.99
N LEU A 343 -39.18 -15.67 0.96
CA LEU A 343 -40.40 -15.88 0.17
C LEU A 343 -40.38 -17.20 -0.60
N ILE A 344 -39.24 -17.58 -1.20
CA ILE A 344 -39.07 -18.87 -1.86
C ILE A 344 -39.28 -20.01 -0.85
N GLN A 345 -38.68 -19.92 0.35
CA GLN A 345 -38.84 -20.94 1.39
C GLN A 345 -40.29 -21.04 1.87
N GLN A 346 -40.97 -19.92 2.09
CA GLN A 346 -42.38 -19.89 2.45
C GLN A 346 -43.25 -20.58 1.38
N ARG A 347 -42.99 -20.33 0.10
CA ARG A 347 -43.74 -20.91 -0.99
C ARG A 347 -43.47 -22.44 -1.22
N LEU A 348 -42.27 -22.85 -0.95
CA LEU A 348 -41.86 -24.26 -1.08
C LEU A 348 -42.20 -25.12 0.15
N GLY A 349 -42.71 -24.49 1.24
CA GLY A 349 -43.17 -25.20 2.44
C GLY A 349 -42.00 -25.79 3.27
N SER A 350 -40.89 -25.07 3.36
CA SER A 350 -39.70 -25.53 4.11
C SER A 350 -39.35 -24.60 5.24
#